data_5332bc015f912ee4605b7cbe5d8530ce
#
_entry.id   5332bc015f912ee4605b7cbe5d8530ce
#
_cell.length_a   1.000
_cell.length_b   1.000
_cell.length_c   1.000
_cell.angle_alpha   90.00
_cell.angle_beta   90.00
_cell.angle_gamma   90.00
#
_symmetry.space_group_name_H-M   'P 1'
#
loop_
_entity.id
_entity.type
_entity.pdbx_description
1 polymer ?
#
loop_
_entity_poly.entity_id
_entity_poly.type
_entity_poly.pdbx_seq_one_letter_code
_entity_poly.pdbx_strand_id
1 'polypeptide(L)'
;GQAADIQEENGRLRVTAGDQSVLVERVLAAMGRRPNVEGLGLETLGVPLDEGGLPSFDPHSMQVGDLPVFIAGDVTGERAILHEAGAEGRIAGYNAVQERPLAFKRQTPLAINFCDPNIAVVGSAWNDLDPERIAIGEVKLGPLGRALIMGKNKGMIRVYADKEDGRLLGASLIAPKGENLAHLLAWSIQRGLTVFDLLRMPFYHPSIEEGLQAALYDLRGKIARQPEGPVELERL
;
A
#
# COMPACT_ATOMS: atom_id res chain seq x y z
N GLY A 1 6.00 18.60 -4.66
CA GLY A 1 7.39 19.13 -4.80
C GLY A 1 7.42 20.21 -5.83
N GLN A 2 8.38 21.13 -5.75
CA GLN A 2 8.58 22.13 -6.79
C GLN A 2 9.20 21.49 -8.04
N ALA A 3 8.80 21.92 -9.23
CA ALA A 3 9.47 21.54 -10.45
C ALA A 3 10.94 21.97 -10.41
N ALA A 4 11.84 21.07 -10.81
CA ALA A 4 13.25 21.39 -10.92
C ALA A 4 13.57 21.78 -12.37
N ASP A 5 14.32 22.85 -12.55
CA ASP A 5 14.93 23.22 -13.83
C ASP A 5 16.37 22.66 -13.88
N ILE A 6 16.77 22.13 -15.03
CA ILE A 6 18.09 21.53 -15.23
C ILE A 6 18.73 22.15 -16.46
N GLN A 7 19.87 22.81 -16.26
CA GLN A 7 20.63 23.46 -17.31
C GLN A 7 22.08 22.95 -17.33
N GLU A 8 22.68 22.81 -18.52
CA GLU A 8 24.09 22.49 -18.65
C GLU A 8 24.94 23.74 -18.44
N GLU A 9 25.97 23.62 -17.61
CA GLU A 9 26.91 24.69 -17.29
C GLU A 9 28.33 24.14 -17.16
N ASN A 10 29.18 24.47 -18.09
CA ASN A 10 30.61 24.03 -18.11
C ASN A 10 30.83 22.53 -17.96
N GLY A 11 30.03 21.71 -18.65
CA GLY A 11 30.11 20.24 -18.60
C GLY A 11 29.51 19.61 -17.33
N ARG A 12 28.83 20.41 -16.51
CA ARG A 12 28.06 19.99 -15.33
C ARG A 12 26.61 20.38 -15.48
N LEU A 13 25.76 19.91 -14.58
CA LEU A 13 24.33 20.19 -14.57
C LEU A 13 23.97 21.07 -13.37
N ARG A 14 23.45 22.25 -13.66
CA ARG A 14 22.83 23.10 -12.63
C ARG A 14 21.39 22.69 -12.44
N VAL A 15 21.06 22.25 -11.23
CA VAL A 15 19.70 21.89 -10.84
C VAL A 15 19.16 23.00 -9.94
N THR A 16 18.05 23.61 -10.34
CA THR A 16 17.40 24.70 -9.58
C THR A 16 15.99 24.28 -9.19
N ALA A 17 15.64 24.40 -7.91
CA ALA A 17 14.31 24.13 -7.38
C ALA A 17 13.92 25.23 -6.39
N GLY A 18 12.99 26.11 -6.79
CA GLY A 18 12.68 27.33 -6.05
C GLY A 18 13.92 28.22 -5.91
N ASP A 19 14.25 28.62 -4.70
CA ASP A 19 15.39 29.51 -4.40
C ASP A 19 16.72 28.72 -4.23
N GLN A 20 16.71 27.40 -4.36
CA GLN A 20 17.90 26.57 -4.21
C GLN A 20 18.47 26.15 -5.55
N SER A 21 19.80 26.21 -5.68
CA SER A 21 20.52 25.76 -6.86
C SER A 21 21.79 25.01 -6.47
N VAL A 22 22.05 23.92 -7.17
CA VAL A 22 23.24 23.08 -6.95
C VAL A 22 23.86 22.68 -8.30
N LEU A 23 25.18 22.64 -8.37
CA LEU A 23 25.92 22.19 -9.54
C LEU A 23 26.39 20.75 -9.31
N VAL A 24 25.93 19.83 -10.17
CA VAL A 24 26.18 18.37 -10.04
C VAL A 24 26.75 17.81 -11.34
N GLU A 25 27.36 16.63 -11.26
CA GLU A 25 27.86 15.93 -12.45
C GLU A 25 26.76 15.11 -13.14
N ARG A 26 25.81 14.62 -12.38
CA ARG A 26 24.72 13.79 -12.89
C ARG A 26 23.43 14.03 -12.11
N VAL A 27 22.30 13.84 -12.77
CA VAL A 27 20.97 13.92 -12.17
C VAL A 27 20.27 12.57 -12.36
N LEU A 28 19.72 12.02 -11.25
CA LEU A 28 18.86 10.85 -11.29
C LEU A 28 17.40 11.32 -11.23
N ALA A 29 16.64 11.06 -12.30
CA ALA A 29 15.20 11.29 -12.33
C ALA A 29 14.46 10.03 -11.82
N ALA A 30 13.82 10.15 -10.64
CA ALA A 30 13.00 9.10 -10.02
C ALA A 30 11.60 9.66 -9.75
N MET A 31 10.93 10.17 -10.79
CA MET A 31 9.68 10.97 -10.71
C MET A 31 8.41 10.16 -11.03
N GLY A 32 8.45 8.84 -10.89
CA GLY A 32 7.35 7.96 -11.20
C GLY A 32 7.38 7.42 -12.64
N ARG A 33 6.23 6.90 -13.08
CA ARG A 33 6.07 6.20 -14.37
C ARG A 33 4.79 6.71 -15.04
N ARG A 34 4.79 6.70 -16.35
CA ARG A 34 3.60 6.96 -17.17
C ARG A 34 3.23 5.67 -17.91
N PRO A 35 1.93 5.37 -18.09
CA PRO A 35 1.49 4.30 -18.99
C PRO A 35 2.08 4.49 -20.38
N ASN A 36 2.61 3.42 -20.98
CA ASN A 36 3.17 3.46 -22.31
C ASN A 36 2.11 2.97 -23.32
N VAL A 37 1.20 3.85 -23.69
CA VAL A 37 0.04 3.56 -24.53
C VAL A 37 0.07 4.23 -25.91
N GLU A 38 1.09 5.04 -26.16
CA GLU A 38 1.26 5.72 -27.45
C GLU A 38 1.42 4.71 -28.58
N GLY A 39 0.70 4.95 -29.69
CA GLY A 39 0.78 4.11 -30.89
C GLY A 39 0.05 2.76 -30.80
N LEU A 40 -0.72 2.50 -29.73
CA LEU A 40 -1.54 1.30 -29.63
C LEU A 40 -2.88 1.39 -30.35
N GLY A 41 -3.24 2.57 -30.89
CA GLY A 41 -4.49 2.79 -31.60
C GLY A 41 -5.73 2.80 -30.70
N LEU A 42 -5.56 3.12 -29.40
CA LEU A 42 -6.67 3.14 -28.42
C LEU A 42 -7.77 4.14 -28.77
N GLU A 43 -7.45 5.20 -29.52
CA GLU A 43 -8.38 6.17 -30.06
C GLU A 43 -9.39 5.53 -31.03
N THR A 44 -9.07 4.38 -31.63
CA THR A 44 -9.96 3.66 -32.56
C THR A 44 -11.03 2.85 -31.84
N LEU A 45 -10.93 2.69 -30.51
CA LEU A 45 -11.90 1.93 -29.70
C LEU A 45 -13.27 2.65 -29.62
N GLY A 46 -13.33 3.95 -29.92
CA GLY A 46 -14.56 4.73 -29.82
C GLY A 46 -15.03 5.01 -28.39
N VAL A 47 -14.13 4.89 -27.41
CA VAL A 47 -14.37 5.22 -26.00
C VAL A 47 -13.52 6.42 -25.58
N PRO A 48 -13.99 7.23 -24.60
CA PRO A 48 -13.18 8.33 -24.06
C PRO A 48 -11.86 7.83 -23.49
N LEU A 49 -10.79 8.59 -23.76
CA LEU A 49 -9.47 8.39 -23.14
C LEU A 49 -9.22 9.50 -22.11
N ASP A 50 -8.51 9.17 -21.03
CA ASP A 50 -8.06 10.15 -20.05
C ASP A 50 -6.87 11.00 -20.56
N GLU A 51 -6.35 11.90 -19.74
CA GLU A 51 -5.18 12.74 -20.07
C GLU A 51 -3.90 11.91 -20.33
N GLY A 52 -3.83 10.68 -19.82
CA GLY A 52 -2.76 9.70 -20.02
C GLY A 52 -2.93 8.86 -21.29
N GLY A 53 -4.04 9.00 -22.02
CA GLY A 53 -4.38 8.21 -23.20
C GLY A 53 -4.98 6.84 -22.87
N LEU A 54 -5.43 6.61 -21.63
CA LEU A 54 -6.05 5.35 -21.19
C LEU A 54 -7.58 5.41 -21.28
N PRO A 55 -8.25 4.36 -21.78
CA PRO A 55 -9.69 4.22 -21.65
C PRO A 55 -10.08 3.84 -20.22
N SER A 56 -11.26 4.25 -19.78
CA SER A 56 -11.86 3.77 -18.54
C SER A 56 -12.10 2.26 -18.60
N PHE A 57 -11.78 1.54 -17.54
CA PHE A 57 -11.98 0.10 -17.41
C PHE A 57 -12.56 -0.24 -16.03
N ASP A 58 -13.18 -1.39 -15.89
CA ASP A 58 -13.64 -1.91 -14.60
C ASP A 58 -12.49 -2.65 -13.90
N PRO A 59 -12.04 -2.20 -12.71
CA PRO A 59 -10.92 -2.81 -11.99
C PRO A 59 -11.21 -4.22 -11.44
N HIS A 60 -12.46 -4.67 -11.49
CA HIS A 60 -12.87 -6.01 -11.04
C HIS A 60 -12.93 -7.03 -12.16
N SER A 61 -13.18 -6.61 -13.40
CA SER A 61 -13.18 -7.46 -14.60
C SER A 61 -11.99 -7.19 -15.53
N MET A 62 -11.30 -6.07 -15.36
CA MET A 62 -10.26 -5.52 -16.23
C MET A 62 -10.77 -5.16 -17.64
N GLN A 63 -12.08 -5.11 -17.85
CA GLN A 63 -12.70 -4.84 -19.15
C GLN A 63 -12.84 -3.33 -19.41
N VAL A 64 -12.62 -2.92 -20.66
CA VAL A 64 -12.84 -1.57 -21.16
C VAL A 64 -14.28 -1.41 -21.62
N GLY A 65 -15.11 -0.74 -20.82
CA GLY A 65 -16.54 -0.59 -21.13
C GLY A 65 -17.19 -1.95 -21.42
N ASP A 66 -17.92 -2.03 -22.54
CA ASP A 66 -18.53 -3.28 -23.02
C ASP A 66 -17.73 -3.93 -24.18
N LEU A 67 -16.50 -3.47 -24.41
CA LEU A 67 -15.66 -3.96 -25.50
C LEU A 67 -14.95 -5.28 -25.13
N PRO A 68 -14.62 -6.14 -26.11
CA PRO A 68 -13.79 -7.32 -25.87
C PRO A 68 -12.30 -6.94 -25.71
N VAL A 69 -12.03 -5.89 -24.94
CA VAL A 69 -10.70 -5.33 -24.67
C VAL A 69 -10.47 -5.29 -23.17
N PHE A 70 -9.30 -5.79 -22.76
CA PHE A 70 -8.92 -5.88 -21.35
C PHE A 70 -7.57 -5.22 -21.14
N ILE A 71 -7.42 -4.51 -20.00
CA ILE A 71 -6.19 -3.82 -19.63
C ILE A 71 -5.68 -4.40 -18.30
N ALA A 72 -4.38 -4.68 -18.20
CA ALA A 72 -3.80 -5.23 -16.97
C ALA A 72 -2.34 -4.83 -16.79
N GLY A 73 -1.90 -4.74 -15.55
CA GLY A 73 -0.53 -4.45 -15.16
C GLY A 73 -0.21 -2.96 -15.09
N ASP A 74 1.06 -2.62 -15.15
CA ASP A 74 1.56 -1.24 -14.97
C ASP A 74 0.89 -0.22 -15.87
N VAL A 75 0.35 -0.66 -17.00
CA VAL A 75 -0.37 0.18 -17.97
C VAL A 75 -1.67 0.75 -17.39
N THR A 76 -2.29 0.09 -16.40
CA THR A 76 -3.51 0.59 -15.75
C THR A 76 -3.31 1.92 -15.03
N GLY A 77 -2.06 2.27 -14.70
CA GLY A 77 -1.72 3.48 -13.95
C GLY A 77 -2.11 3.44 -12.47
N GLU A 78 -2.80 2.39 -11.99
CA GLU A 78 -3.24 2.29 -10.60
C GLU A 78 -2.08 1.95 -9.65
N ARG A 79 -1.47 0.77 -9.84
CA ARG A 79 -0.38 0.27 -9.00
C ARG A 79 0.64 -0.49 -9.82
N ALA A 80 1.75 0.16 -10.15
CA ALA A 80 2.83 -0.43 -10.93
C ALA A 80 3.70 -1.38 -10.07
N ILE A 81 3.10 -2.50 -9.62
CA ILE A 81 3.70 -3.50 -8.73
C ILE A 81 3.46 -4.90 -9.30
N LEU A 82 4.50 -5.74 -9.32
CA LEU A 82 4.50 -7.04 -10.00
C LEU A 82 3.34 -7.97 -9.59
N HIS A 83 3.04 -8.11 -8.30
CA HIS A 83 1.98 -9.01 -7.85
C HIS A 83 0.58 -8.48 -8.21
N GLU A 84 0.38 -7.15 -8.23
CA GLU A 84 -0.85 -6.53 -8.74
C GLU A 84 -1.01 -6.80 -10.24
N ALA A 85 0.04 -6.53 -11.03
CA ALA A 85 0.05 -6.84 -12.46
C ALA A 85 -0.27 -8.32 -12.75
N GLY A 86 0.28 -9.23 -11.93
CA GLY A 86 0.00 -10.66 -12.04
C GLY A 86 -1.44 -11.03 -11.65
N ALA A 87 -2.06 -10.34 -10.69
CA ALA A 87 -3.46 -10.53 -10.33
C ALA A 87 -4.40 -10.02 -11.43
N GLU A 88 -4.13 -8.81 -11.91
CA GLU A 88 -4.88 -8.17 -13.02
C GLU A 88 -4.79 -9.00 -14.30
N GLY A 89 -3.59 -9.46 -14.66
CA GLY A 89 -3.39 -10.32 -15.83
C GLY A 89 -4.15 -11.64 -15.76
N ARG A 90 -4.29 -12.23 -14.55
CA ARG A 90 -5.14 -13.42 -14.37
C ARG A 90 -6.63 -13.12 -14.56
N ILE A 91 -7.11 -11.98 -14.07
CA ILE A 91 -8.51 -11.56 -14.25
C ILE A 91 -8.77 -11.27 -15.73
N ALA A 92 -7.92 -10.46 -16.37
CA ALA A 92 -8.02 -10.10 -17.77
C ALA A 92 -7.99 -11.35 -18.68
N GLY A 93 -7.00 -12.24 -18.47
CA GLY A 93 -6.85 -13.46 -19.27
C GLY A 93 -7.99 -14.45 -19.08
N TYR A 94 -8.53 -14.57 -17.86
CA TYR A 94 -9.73 -15.38 -17.63
C TYR A 94 -10.93 -14.81 -18.36
N ASN A 95 -11.16 -13.50 -18.25
CA ASN A 95 -12.32 -12.84 -18.84
C ASN A 95 -12.26 -12.73 -20.36
N ALA A 96 -11.07 -12.67 -20.94
CA ALA A 96 -10.90 -12.54 -22.40
C ALA A 96 -11.47 -13.72 -23.20
N VAL A 97 -11.70 -14.87 -22.58
CA VAL A 97 -12.28 -16.06 -23.22
C VAL A 97 -13.71 -16.37 -22.75
N GLN A 98 -14.31 -15.49 -21.95
CA GLN A 98 -15.69 -15.65 -21.49
C GLN A 98 -16.67 -14.90 -22.40
N GLU A 99 -17.86 -15.45 -22.61
CA GLU A 99 -18.95 -14.74 -23.28
C GLU A 99 -19.42 -13.51 -22.46
N ARG A 100 -19.34 -13.62 -21.13
CA ARG A 100 -19.67 -12.55 -20.18
C ARG A 100 -18.56 -12.45 -19.13
N PRO A 101 -17.82 -11.35 -19.09
CA PRO A 101 -16.80 -11.12 -18.07
C PRO A 101 -17.38 -11.13 -16.66
N LEU A 102 -16.62 -11.70 -15.73
CA LEU A 102 -16.96 -11.77 -14.32
C LEU A 102 -16.14 -10.77 -13.52
N ALA A 103 -16.77 -10.19 -12.49
CA ALA A 103 -16.08 -9.34 -11.51
C ALA A 103 -15.42 -10.18 -10.43
N PHE A 104 -14.15 -9.88 -10.12
CA PHE A 104 -13.37 -10.55 -9.08
C PHE A 104 -12.98 -9.57 -7.98
N LYS A 105 -13.01 -10.03 -6.73
CA LYS A 105 -12.51 -9.24 -5.61
C LYS A 105 -10.99 -9.09 -5.72
N ARG A 106 -10.51 -7.85 -5.66
CA ARG A 106 -9.07 -7.56 -5.62
C ARG A 106 -8.47 -7.97 -4.28
N GLN A 107 -7.21 -8.33 -4.28
CA GLN A 107 -6.45 -8.60 -3.07
C GLN A 107 -6.22 -7.31 -2.29
N THR A 108 -5.97 -7.44 -0.97
CA THR A 108 -5.60 -6.29 -0.14
C THR A 108 -4.35 -5.62 -0.69
N PRO A 109 -4.38 -4.31 -0.93
CA PRO A 109 -3.22 -3.57 -1.38
C PRO A 109 -2.01 -3.74 -0.46
N LEU A 110 -0.85 -4.00 -1.04
CA LEU A 110 0.40 -4.18 -0.31
C LEU A 110 1.55 -3.55 -1.10
N ALA A 111 2.14 -2.49 -0.57
CA ALA A 111 3.30 -1.83 -1.15
C ALA A 111 4.45 -1.82 -0.15
N ILE A 112 5.63 -2.25 -0.59
CA ILE A 112 6.84 -2.32 0.23
C ILE A 112 7.99 -1.64 -0.50
N ASN A 113 8.67 -0.71 0.18
CA ASN A 113 9.92 -0.14 -0.25
C ASN A 113 11.05 -0.76 0.59
N PHE A 114 11.97 -1.45 -0.05
CA PHE A 114 13.08 -2.21 0.56
C PHE A 114 14.28 -1.32 0.94
N CYS A 115 14.02 -0.13 1.47
CA CYS A 115 15.06 0.64 2.17
C CYS A 115 15.35 0.04 3.57
N ASP A 116 16.29 0.59 4.32
CA ASP A 116 16.62 0.15 5.68
C ASP A 116 16.45 1.32 6.66
N PRO A 117 15.44 1.32 7.53
CA PRO A 117 14.36 0.32 7.68
C PRO A 117 13.37 0.31 6.49
N ASN A 118 12.66 -0.81 6.30
CA ASN A 118 11.65 -0.92 5.25
C ASN A 118 10.49 0.07 5.49
N ILE A 119 9.92 0.59 4.41
CA ILE A 119 8.66 1.35 4.44
C ILE A 119 7.57 0.49 3.80
N ALA A 120 6.43 0.36 4.45
CA ALA A 120 5.29 -0.34 3.86
C ALA A 120 3.97 0.37 4.11
N VAL A 121 3.06 0.22 3.13
CA VAL A 121 1.66 0.62 3.21
C VAL A 121 0.81 -0.59 2.87
N VAL A 122 -0.20 -0.85 3.68
CA VAL A 122 -1.07 -2.03 3.58
C VAL A 122 -2.52 -1.61 3.66
N GLY A 123 -3.38 -2.18 2.81
CA GLY A 123 -4.81 -1.86 2.79
C GLY A 123 -5.06 -0.42 2.36
N SER A 124 -6.03 0.24 3.01
CA SER A 124 -6.36 1.64 2.75
C SER A 124 -5.23 2.56 3.22
N ALA A 125 -4.80 3.48 2.35
CA ALA A 125 -3.85 4.51 2.74
C ALA A 125 -4.52 5.55 3.65
N TRP A 126 -3.73 6.26 4.46
CA TRP A 126 -4.25 7.28 5.38
C TRP A 126 -5.17 8.30 4.72
N ASN A 127 -4.81 8.76 3.52
CA ASN A 127 -5.56 9.80 2.80
C ASN A 127 -6.90 9.31 2.24
N ASP A 128 -7.12 7.99 2.20
CA ASP A 128 -8.35 7.36 1.70
C ASP A 128 -9.34 7.04 2.84
N LEU A 129 -8.94 7.32 4.10
CA LEU A 129 -9.71 7.02 5.28
C LEU A 129 -10.39 8.28 5.84
N ASP A 130 -11.61 8.11 6.35
CA ASP A 130 -12.34 9.16 7.07
C ASP A 130 -11.83 9.25 8.53
N PRO A 131 -11.13 10.33 8.93
CA PRO A 131 -10.57 10.47 10.26
C PRO A 131 -11.57 10.37 11.41
N GLU A 132 -12.86 10.69 11.16
CA GLU A 132 -13.91 10.62 12.18
C GLU A 132 -14.34 9.18 12.47
N ARG A 133 -14.17 8.29 11.51
CA ARG A 133 -14.61 6.89 11.58
C ARG A 133 -13.52 5.90 11.94
N ILE A 134 -12.26 6.33 11.97
CA ILE A 134 -11.14 5.43 12.25
C ILE A 134 -10.49 5.66 13.61
N ALA A 135 -9.95 4.59 14.16
CA ALA A 135 -9.01 4.61 15.26
C ALA A 135 -7.60 4.27 14.75
N ILE A 136 -6.58 4.88 15.37
CA ILE A 136 -5.17 4.68 15.01
C ILE A 136 -4.43 4.09 16.19
N GLY A 137 -3.84 2.90 16.01
CA GLY A 137 -2.84 2.36 16.93
C GLY A 137 -1.44 2.75 16.46
N GLU A 138 -0.64 3.31 17.34
CA GLU A 138 0.70 3.76 17.01
C GLU A 138 1.73 3.27 18.02
N VAL A 139 2.90 2.85 17.54
CA VAL A 139 4.06 2.55 18.37
C VAL A 139 5.34 3.03 17.71
N LYS A 140 6.22 3.62 18.49
CA LYS A 140 7.61 3.90 18.11
C LYS A 140 8.49 2.72 18.51
N LEU A 141 9.41 2.31 17.64
CA LEU A 141 10.25 1.14 17.84
C LEU A 141 11.48 1.41 18.73
N GLY A 142 11.67 2.65 19.20
CA GLY A 142 12.78 3.04 20.07
C GLY A 142 13.03 2.10 21.24
N PRO A 143 12.02 1.77 22.06
CA PRO A 143 12.18 0.90 23.23
C PRO A 143 11.99 -0.61 22.93
N LEU A 144 11.72 -1.02 21.68
CA LEU A 144 11.44 -2.42 21.34
C LEU A 144 12.69 -3.28 21.52
N GLY A 145 12.62 -4.28 22.43
CA GLY A 145 13.76 -5.10 22.83
C GLY A 145 14.49 -5.76 21.66
N ARG A 146 13.77 -6.39 20.73
CA ARG A 146 14.39 -7.04 19.57
C ARG A 146 15.06 -6.02 18.64
N ALA A 147 14.44 -4.86 18.44
CA ALA A 147 15.02 -3.81 17.61
C ALA A 147 16.32 -3.23 18.23
N LEU A 148 16.37 -3.10 19.57
CA LEU A 148 17.58 -2.73 20.31
C LEU A 148 18.69 -3.77 20.15
N ILE A 149 18.38 -5.06 20.30
CA ILE A 149 19.34 -6.17 20.12
C ILE A 149 19.94 -6.13 18.68
N MET A 150 19.12 -5.78 17.68
CA MET A 150 19.55 -5.67 16.29
C MET A 150 20.31 -4.37 15.97
N GLY A 151 20.35 -3.39 16.88
CA GLY A 151 20.85 -2.05 16.59
C GLY A 151 19.99 -1.28 15.58
N LYS A 152 18.72 -1.63 15.40
CA LYS A 152 17.80 -1.10 14.38
C LYS A 152 16.48 -0.61 15.00
N ASN A 153 16.56 0.10 16.10
CA ASN A 153 15.41 0.56 16.88
C ASN A 153 14.82 1.91 16.41
N LYS A 154 15.00 2.25 15.13
CA LYS A 154 14.37 3.40 14.51
C LYS A 154 13.17 2.96 13.68
N GLY A 155 12.06 3.67 13.85
CA GLY A 155 10.86 3.39 13.09
C GLY A 155 9.58 3.58 13.88
N MET A 156 8.46 3.30 13.21
CA MET A 156 7.11 3.47 13.76
C MET A 156 6.15 2.55 13.00
N ILE A 157 5.15 2.05 13.69
CA ILE A 157 4.05 1.29 13.12
C ILE A 157 2.77 2.04 13.44
N ARG A 158 1.93 2.27 12.42
CA ARG A 158 0.55 2.74 12.53
C ARG A 158 -0.40 1.71 11.94
N VAL A 159 -1.42 1.35 12.70
CA VAL A 159 -2.50 0.45 12.27
C VAL A 159 -3.81 1.23 12.32
N TYR A 160 -4.60 1.14 11.26
CA TYR A 160 -5.88 1.81 11.10
C TYR A 160 -7.01 0.80 11.21
N ALA A 161 -8.02 1.09 12.02
CA ALA A 161 -9.20 0.24 12.16
C ALA A 161 -10.48 1.07 12.22
N ASP A 162 -11.60 0.45 11.90
CA ASP A 162 -12.91 1.02 12.16
C ASP A 162 -13.06 1.27 13.66
N LYS A 163 -13.49 2.48 14.02
CA LYS A 163 -13.59 2.95 15.41
C LYS A 163 -14.71 2.24 16.19
N GLU A 164 -15.71 1.69 15.51
CA GLU A 164 -16.84 1.02 16.13
C GLU A 164 -16.50 -0.43 16.52
N ASP A 165 -16.02 -1.22 15.58
CA ASP A 165 -15.85 -2.67 15.75
C ASP A 165 -14.39 -3.16 15.76
N GLY A 166 -13.45 -2.28 15.47
CA GLY A 166 -12.02 -2.59 15.45
C GLY A 166 -11.54 -3.39 14.24
N ARG A 167 -12.34 -3.51 13.18
CA ARG A 167 -11.97 -4.17 11.94
C ARG A 167 -10.82 -3.43 11.28
N LEU A 168 -9.75 -4.16 10.96
CA LEU A 168 -8.55 -3.59 10.35
C LEU A 168 -8.83 -3.11 8.93
N LEU A 169 -8.41 -1.88 8.63
CA LEU A 169 -8.62 -1.21 7.34
C LEU A 169 -7.30 -0.98 6.61
N GLY A 170 -6.24 -0.70 7.32
CA GLY A 170 -4.96 -0.39 6.72
C GLY A 170 -3.84 -0.26 7.74
N ALA A 171 -2.63 -0.05 7.24
CA ALA A 171 -1.47 0.24 8.06
C ALA A 171 -0.39 0.99 7.27
N SER A 172 0.41 1.77 7.99
CA SER A 172 1.64 2.38 7.47
C SER A 172 2.77 2.14 8.46
N LEU A 173 3.92 1.72 7.98
CA LEU A 173 5.03 1.42 8.86
C LEU A 173 6.39 1.76 8.25
N ILE A 174 7.32 2.12 9.14
CA ILE A 174 8.75 2.18 8.90
C ILE A 174 9.38 1.29 9.96
N ALA A 175 9.89 0.12 9.58
CA ALA A 175 10.35 -0.87 10.54
C ALA A 175 11.46 -1.77 9.98
N PRO A 176 12.41 -2.23 10.81
CA PRO A 176 13.27 -3.35 10.45
C PRO A 176 12.39 -4.58 10.21
N LYS A 177 12.69 -5.35 9.16
CA LYS A 177 11.84 -6.48 8.71
C LYS A 177 10.38 -6.11 8.46
N GLY A 178 10.15 -4.87 8.02
CA GLY A 178 8.81 -4.32 7.76
C GLY A 178 8.04 -5.12 6.73
N GLU A 179 8.72 -5.79 5.80
CA GLU A 179 8.11 -6.69 4.82
C GLU A 179 7.33 -7.85 5.48
N ASN A 180 7.84 -8.41 6.60
CA ASN A 180 7.15 -9.49 7.31
C ASN A 180 5.89 -8.97 8.01
N LEU A 181 6.00 -7.84 8.71
CA LEU A 181 4.87 -7.19 9.37
C LEU A 181 3.79 -6.80 8.36
N ALA A 182 4.20 -6.28 7.20
CA ALA A 182 3.29 -5.88 6.13
C ALA A 182 2.49 -7.08 5.59
N HIS A 183 3.10 -8.25 5.41
CA HIS A 183 2.39 -9.47 4.99
C HIS A 183 1.38 -9.94 6.04
N LEU A 184 1.77 -9.98 7.33
CA LEU A 184 0.85 -10.33 8.42
C LEU A 184 -0.38 -9.43 8.43
N LEU A 185 -0.18 -8.11 8.30
CA LEU A 185 -1.26 -7.14 8.25
C LEU A 185 -2.11 -7.28 6.98
N ALA A 186 -1.49 -7.52 5.81
CA ALA A 186 -2.21 -7.70 4.55
C ALA A 186 -3.15 -8.92 4.63
N TRP A 187 -2.67 -10.06 5.15
CA TRP A 187 -3.50 -11.25 5.31
C TRP A 187 -4.62 -11.05 6.32
N SER A 188 -4.35 -10.33 7.42
CA SER A 188 -5.35 -10.01 8.43
C SER A 188 -6.46 -9.12 7.87
N ILE A 189 -6.11 -8.05 7.14
CA ILE A 189 -7.06 -7.16 6.47
C ILE A 189 -7.84 -7.93 5.38
N GLN A 190 -7.16 -8.75 4.58
CA GLN A 190 -7.79 -9.57 3.55
C GLN A 190 -8.87 -10.51 4.12
N ARG A 191 -8.66 -11.00 5.34
CA ARG A 191 -9.61 -11.86 6.06
C ARG A 191 -10.66 -11.09 6.85
N GLY A 192 -10.58 -9.76 6.89
CA GLY A 192 -11.51 -8.90 7.63
C GLY A 192 -11.38 -9.02 9.15
N LEU A 193 -10.17 -9.36 9.63
CA LEU A 193 -9.93 -9.54 11.07
C LEU A 193 -9.99 -8.19 11.81
N THR A 194 -10.33 -8.26 13.09
CA THR A 194 -10.34 -7.13 14.02
C THR A 194 -9.03 -7.03 14.79
N VAL A 195 -8.82 -5.91 15.47
CA VAL A 195 -7.71 -5.75 16.44
C VAL A 195 -7.74 -6.84 17.52
N PHE A 196 -8.93 -7.27 17.93
CA PHE A 196 -9.12 -8.30 18.95
C PHE A 196 -8.72 -9.69 18.45
N ASP A 197 -9.05 -10.02 17.20
CA ASP A 197 -8.63 -11.28 16.59
C ASP A 197 -7.10 -11.38 16.54
N LEU A 198 -6.41 -10.29 16.19
CA LEU A 198 -4.96 -10.29 16.14
C LEU A 198 -4.33 -10.39 17.55
N LEU A 199 -4.90 -9.75 18.56
CA LEU A 199 -4.38 -9.83 19.93
C LEU A 199 -4.52 -11.24 20.55
N ARG A 200 -5.39 -12.10 19.99
CA ARG A 200 -5.50 -13.52 20.35
C ARG A 200 -4.50 -14.43 19.65
N MET A 201 -3.79 -13.91 18.63
CA MET A 201 -2.75 -14.68 17.95
C MET A 201 -1.48 -14.73 18.83
N PRO A 202 -0.68 -15.81 18.72
CA PRO A 202 0.55 -15.92 19.48
C PRO A 202 1.60 -14.92 18.99
N PHE A 203 2.23 -14.23 19.95
CA PHE A 203 3.40 -13.40 19.71
C PHE A 203 4.60 -13.99 20.44
N TYR A 204 5.69 -14.24 19.70
CA TYR A 204 6.92 -14.78 20.27
C TYR A 204 7.82 -13.66 20.83
N HIS A 205 8.51 -13.92 21.93
CA HIS A 205 9.45 -12.99 22.57
C HIS A 205 10.89 -13.54 22.52
N PRO A 206 11.94 -12.74 22.16
CA PRO A 206 11.84 -11.37 21.63
C PRO A 206 11.74 -11.35 20.10
N SER A 207 10.82 -10.60 19.56
CA SER A 207 10.61 -10.47 18.12
C SER A 207 10.29 -9.02 17.68
N ILE A 208 10.35 -8.74 16.38
CA ILE A 208 9.93 -7.44 15.84
C ILE A 208 8.39 -7.33 15.84
N GLU A 209 7.69 -8.45 15.74
CA GLU A 209 6.24 -8.56 15.76
C GLU A 209 5.62 -8.03 17.07
N GLU A 210 6.38 -8.01 18.18
CA GLU A 210 5.92 -7.35 19.41
C GLU A 210 5.69 -5.84 19.23
N GLY A 211 6.36 -5.21 18.26
CA GLY A 211 6.04 -3.84 17.87
C GLY A 211 4.64 -3.73 17.27
N LEU A 212 4.24 -4.69 16.45
CA LEU A 212 2.85 -4.76 15.96
C LEU A 212 1.89 -5.01 17.14
N GLN A 213 2.18 -5.94 18.02
CA GLN A 213 1.36 -6.21 19.20
C GLN A 213 1.16 -4.96 20.06
N ALA A 214 2.22 -4.17 20.30
CA ALA A 214 2.12 -2.92 21.03
C ALA A 214 1.24 -1.87 20.35
N ALA A 215 1.30 -1.77 19.01
CA ALA A 215 0.41 -0.89 18.24
C ALA A 215 -1.06 -1.36 18.33
N LEU A 216 -1.29 -2.68 18.34
CA LEU A 216 -2.64 -3.26 18.50
C LEU A 216 -3.20 -2.99 19.92
N TYR A 217 -2.38 -3.04 20.97
CA TYR A 217 -2.81 -2.67 22.32
C TYR A 217 -3.18 -1.17 22.42
N ASP A 218 -2.41 -0.29 21.79
CA ASP A 218 -2.77 1.13 21.70
C ASP A 218 -4.07 1.35 20.93
N LEU A 219 -4.25 0.63 19.81
CA LEU A 219 -5.45 0.69 18.98
C LEU A 219 -6.70 0.23 19.72
N ARG A 220 -6.62 -0.90 20.41
CA ARG A 220 -7.75 -1.51 21.13
C ARG A 220 -8.40 -0.54 22.10
N GLY A 221 -7.60 0.25 22.81
CA GLY A 221 -8.08 1.25 23.78
C GLY A 221 -8.93 2.36 23.16
N LYS A 222 -8.98 2.45 21.82
CA LYS A 222 -9.67 3.49 21.06
C LYS A 222 -10.90 2.96 20.32
N ILE A 223 -11.23 1.68 20.45
CA ILE A 223 -12.39 1.02 19.82
C ILE A 223 -13.58 1.11 20.76
N ALA A 224 -14.74 1.45 20.20
CA ALA A 224 -15.97 1.64 20.97
C ALA A 224 -16.52 0.31 21.51
N ARG A 225 -16.61 -0.72 20.65
CA ARG A 225 -17.11 -2.04 21.04
C ARG A 225 -15.97 -2.91 21.56
N GLN A 226 -15.97 -3.15 22.87
CA GLN A 226 -14.99 -4.04 23.51
C GLN A 226 -15.54 -5.47 23.66
N PRO A 227 -14.70 -6.51 23.51
CA PRO A 227 -15.12 -7.87 23.81
C PRO A 227 -15.35 -8.08 25.32
N GLU A 228 -16.17 -9.05 25.66
CA GLU A 228 -16.32 -9.48 27.05
C GLU A 228 -15.10 -10.32 27.48
N GLY A 229 -14.50 -9.96 28.61
CA GLY A 229 -13.37 -10.69 29.22
C GLY A 229 -12.00 -10.24 28.73
N PRO A 230 -10.93 -10.97 29.11
CA PRO A 230 -9.58 -10.68 28.67
C PRO A 230 -9.45 -10.79 27.14
N VAL A 231 -8.83 -9.79 26.52
CA VAL A 231 -8.78 -9.67 25.05
C VAL A 231 -7.98 -10.79 24.40
N GLU A 232 -6.96 -11.28 25.08
CA GLU A 232 -6.04 -12.31 24.63
C GLU A 232 -6.62 -13.73 24.73
N LEU A 233 -7.81 -13.87 25.32
CA LEU A 233 -8.42 -15.18 25.56
C LEU A 233 -9.71 -15.32 24.76
N GLU A 234 -9.88 -16.50 24.17
CA GLU A 234 -11.12 -16.93 23.53
C GLU A 234 -11.83 -17.96 24.42
N ARG A 235 -13.13 -17.75 24.63
CA ARG A 235 -13.91 -18.75 25.38
C ARG A 235 -14.18 -19.95 24.49
N LEU A 236 -14.08 -21.16 25.10
CA LEU A 236 -14.43 -22.44 24.46
C LEU A 236 -15.94 -22.56 24.28
#